data_b0b64993453dfb9761b31a62bb1e1429
#
_entry.id   b0b64993453dfb9761b31a62bb1e1429
#
_cell.length_a   1.000
_cell.length_b   1.000
_cell.length_c   1.000
_cell.angle_alpha   90.00
_cell.angle_beta   90.00
_cell.angle_gamma   90.00
#
_symmetry.space_group_name_H-M   'P 1'
#
loop_
_entity.id
_entity.type
_entity.pdbx_description
1 polymer ?
#
loop_
_entity_poly.entity_id
_entity_poly.type
_entity_poly.pdbx_seq_one_letter_code
_entity_poly.pdbx_strand_id
1 'polypeptide(L)'
;MLITDLHKYLDKPCRGAIHVGANIGEECEWYQQYGFTKVLWFEPNVELIPILEKRICELKNNEFFNIGIHDTLKKANLHIANNEGQSSSLLALGTHKKYHPQVRYVRDQVIRLTRLDDFFEYSGRDISDYNFLNVDVEGTELNVLKSLGDSIRKLDYIYSEVCDEYVRKECALISEIDAYLNNFNFKRVVTKMTKAHWGDALYRKEGKL
;
A
#
# COMPACT_ATOMS: atom_id res chain seq x y z
N MET A 1 -10.27 -6.07 -8.70
CA MET A 1 -8.85 -5.95 -8.28
C MET A 1 -7.93 -6.50 -9.35
N LEU A 2 -6.78 -5.87 -9.58
CA LEU A 2 -5.76 -6.30 -10.53
C LEU A 2 -4.90 -7.44 -9.98
N ILE A 3 -4.82 -7.58 -8.67
CA ILE A 3 -3.93 -8.52 -7.98
C ILE A 3 -4.08 -9.98 -8.44
N THR A 4 -5.27 -10.39 -8.86
CA THR A 4 -5.55 -11.75 -9.35
C THR A 4 -4.82 -12.11 -10.65
N ASP A 5 -4.34 -11.11 -11.39
CA ASP A 5 -3.74 -11.26 -12.71
C ASP A 5 -2.26 -10.88 -12.75
N LEU A 6 -1.65 -10.57 -11.60
CA LEU A 6 -0.27 -10.07 -11.52
C LEU A 6 0.76 -11.01 -12.14
N HIS A 7 0.54 -12.35 -12.09
CA HIS A 7 1.45 -13.32 -12.66
C HIS A 7 1.80 -13.08 -14.14
N LYS A 8 0.92 -12.39 -14.88
CA LYS A 8 1.13 -12.05 -16.29
C LYS A 8 2.20 -10.96 -16.49
N TYR A 9 2.54 -10.25 -15.43
CA TYR A 9 3.39 -9.06 -15.46
C TYR A 9 4.67 -9.20 -14.64
N LEU A 10 4.75 -10.25 -13.80
CA LEU A 10 5.92 -10.54 -12.96
C LEU A 10 6.93 -11.35 -13.76
N ASP A 11 7.99 -10.71 -14.22
CA ASP A 11 9.06 -11.31 -15.03
C ASP A 11 10.29 -11.76 -14.19
N LYS A 12 10.26 -11.49 -12.88
CA LYS A 12 11.29 -11.90 -11.93
C LYS A 12 10.68 -12.70 -10.78
N PRO A 13 11.46 -13.59 -10.14
CA PRO A 13 10.99 -14.35 -8.98
C PRO A 13 10.56 -13.43 -7.84
N CYS A 14 9.40 -13.73 -7.25
CA CYS A 14 8.95 -13.09 -6.03
C CYS A 14 9.82 -13.53 -4.85
N ARG A 15 10.32 -12.56 -4.07
CA ARG A 15 11.10 -12.82 -2.85
C ARG A 15 10.25 -12.53 -1.62
N GLY A 16 10.16 -11.28 -1.24
CA GLY A 16 9.32 -10.80 -0.16
C GLY A 16 8.43 -9.66 -0.62
N ALA A 17 7.31 -9.49 0.05
CA ALA A 17 6.40 -8.36 -0.15
C ALA A 17 6.38 -7.45 1.08
N ILE A 18 6.21 -6.16 0.83
CA ILE A 18 5.88 -5.15 1.83
C ILE A 18 4.45 -4.71 1.50
N HIS A 19 3.52 -4.86 2.44
CA HIS A 19 2.13 -4.47 2.28
C HIS A 19 1.78 -3.33 3.23
N VAL A 20 1.47 -2.19 2.70
CA VAL A 20 1.10 -0.98 3.46
C VAL A 20 -0.37 -0.69 3.23
N GLY A 21 -1.14 -0.66 4.32
CA GLY A 21 -2.60 -0.64 4.29
C GLY A 21 -3.18 -2.06 4.24
N ALA A 22 -2.68 -2.93 5.13
CA ALA A 22 -2.97 -4.36 5.08
C ALA A 22 -4.42 -4.73 5.37
N ASN A 23 -5.19 -3.84 5.98
CA ASN A 23 -6.55 -4.10 6.41
C ASN A 23 -6.65 -5.46 7.14
N ILE A 24 -7.44 -6.38 6.66
CA ILE A 24 -7.57 -7.74 7.21
C ILE A 24 -6.72 -8.79 6.47
N GLY A 25 -5.80 -8.38 5.57
CA GLY A 25 -4.86 -9.27 4.88
C GLY A 25 -5.49 -10.15 3.80
N GLU A 26 -6.42 -9.60 3.01
CA GLU A 26 -7.13 -10.36 1.96
C GLU A 26 -6.19 -10.89 0.87
N GLU A 27 -5.05 -10.24 0.65
CA GLU A 27 -4.05 -10.59 -0.35
C GLU A 27 -3.13 -11.76 0.06
N CYS A 28 -3.28 -12.27 1.28
CA CYS A 28 -2.47 -13.34 1.86
C CYS A 28 -2.37 -14.56 0.94
N GLU A 29 -3.51 -15.03 0.42
CA GLU A 29 -3.58 -16.19 -0.50
C GLU A 29 -2.89 -15.91 -1.84
N TRP A 30 -2.98 -14.68 -2.35
CA TRP A 30 -2.33 -14.28 -3.59
C TRP A 30 -0.81 -14.28 -3.45
N TYR A 31 -0.30 -13.77 -2.33
CA TYR A 31 1.14 -13.81 -2.06
C TYR A 31 1.69 -15.23 -2.00
N GLN A 32 0.94 -16.17 -1.43
CA GLN A 32 1.30 -17.60 -1.45
C GLN A 32 1.35 -18.15 -2.88
N GLN A 33 0.29 -17.89 -3.67
CA GLN A 33 0.20 -18.37 -5.05
C GLN A 33 1.30 -17.82 -5.95
N TYR A 34 1.76 -16.59 -5.69
CA TYR A 34 2.86 -15.97 -6.44
C TYR A 34 4.25 -16.37 -5.91
N GLY A 35 4.32 -17.18 -4.87
CA GLY A 35 5.56 -17.71 -4.32
C GLY A 35 6.35 -16.73 -3.46
N PHE A 36 5.69 -15.72 -2.88
CA PHE A 36 6.34 -14.87 -1.88
C PHE A 36 6.68 -15.68 -0.64
N THR A 37 7.91 -15.57 -0.16
CA THR A 37 8.44 -16.36 0.96
C THR A 37 8.28 -15.65 2.31
N LYS A 38 8.03 -14.35 2.30
CA LYS A 38 7.86 -13.49 3.47
C LYS A 38 7.03 -12.25 3.12
N VAL A 39 6.26 -11.74 4.06
CA VAL A 39 5.51 -10.48 3.93
C VAL A 39 5.59 -9.67 5.21
N LEU A 40 5.85 -8.37 5.09
CA LEU A 40 5.65 -7.38 6.15
C LEU A 40 4.32 -6.68 5.94
N TRP A 41 3.45 -6.73 6.93
CA TRP A 41 2.13 -6.15 6.89
C TRP A 41 2.04 -4.93 7.81
N PHE A 42 1.63 -3.79 7.27
CA PHE A 42 1.47 -2.54 8.03
C PHE A 42 0.00 -2.14 8.03
N GLU A 43 -0.61 -2.10 9.21
CA GLU A 43 -2.01 -1.70 9.40
C GLU A 43 -2.13 -0.84 10.66
N PRO A 44 -2.50 0.46 10.52
CA PRO A 44 -2.63 1.36 11.66
C PRO A 44 -3.91 1.18 12.47
N ASN A 45 -5.00 0.63 11.88
CA ASN A 45 -6.26 0.43 12.59
C ASN A 45 -6.16 -0.73 13.58
N VAL A 46 -6.07 -0.42 14.87
CA VAL A 46 -5.88 -1.42 15.94
C VAL A 46 -7.00 -2.47 15.99
N GLU A 47 -8.22 -2.13 15.55
CA GLU A 47 -9.35 -3.06 15.58
C GLU A 47 -9.24 -4.18 14.52
N LEU A 48 -8.48 -3.94 13.45
CA LEU A 48 -8.26 -4.94 12.40
C LEU A 48 -7.12 -5.91 12.72
N ILE A 49 -6.24 -5.56 13.66
CA ILE A 49 -5.05 -6.37 13.99
C ILE A 49 -5.39 -7.81 14.39
N PRO A 50 -6.40 -8.09 15.25
CA PRO A 50 -6.70 -9.49 15.60
C PRO A 50 -7.20 -10.33 14.40
N ILE A 51 -7.84 -9.68 13.42
CA ILE A 51 -8.34 -10.35 12.21
C ILE A 51 -7.17 -10.62 11.27
N LEU A 52 -6.33 -9.59 11.04
CA LEU A 52 -5.12 -9.68 10.24
C LEU A 52 -4.19 -10.77 10.78
N GLU A 53 -3.86 -10.74 12.07
CA GLU A 53 -3.00 -11.72 12.74
C GLU A 53 -3.50 -13.15 12.53
N LYS A 54 -4.81 -13.39 12.74
CA LYS A 54 -5.41 -14.71 12.52
C LYS A 54 -5.29 -15.17 11.08
N ARG A 55 -5.44 -14.27 10.10
CA ARG A 55 -5.39 -14.62 8.67
C ARG A 55 -3.98 -14.95 8.21
N ILE A 56 -2.98 -14.21 8.69
CA ILE A 56 -1.58 -14.39 8.27
C ILE A 56 -0.81 -15.42 9.08
N CYS A 57 -1.34 -15.90 10.23
CA CYS A 57 -0.61 -16.81 11.14
C CYS A 57 -0.24 -18.16 10.49
N GLU A 58 -0.96 -18.60 9.46
CA GLU A 58 -0.68 -19.84 8.74
C GLU A 58 0.50 -19.72 7.75
N LEU A 59 0.95 -18.51 7.48
CA LEU A 59 2.05 -18.25 6.57
C LEU A 59 3.38 -18.16 7.32
N LYS A 60 4.35 -18.93 6.88
CA LYS A 60 5.72 -18.81 7.40
C LYS A 60 6.33 -17.46 7.03
N ASN A 61 7.09 -16.85 7.97
CA ASN A 61 7.81 -15.59 7.75
C ASN A 61 6.92 -14.38 7.41
N ASN A 62 5.74 -14.31 7.99
CA ASN A 62 4.90 -13.12 7.97
C ASN A 62 4.96 -12.39 9.31
N GLU A 63 5.07 -11.08 9.24
CA GLU A 63 5.09 -10.20 10.41
C GLU A 63 4.15 -9.02 10.18
N PHE A 64 3.39 -8.63 11.19
CA PHE A 64 2.53 -7.44 11.12
C PHE A 64 2.97 -6.37 12.12
N PHE A 65 2.68 -5.13 11.78
CA PHE A 65 3.04 -3.94 12.55
C PHE A 65 1.84 -3.00 12.62
N ASN A 66 1.39 -2.72 13.86
CA ASN A 66 0.31 -1.76 14.07
C ASN A 66 0.85 -0.32 14.01
N ILE A 67 1.17 0.14 12.83
CA ILE A 67 1.74 1.45 12.54
C ILE A 67 1.36 1.88 11.13
N GLY A 68 1.13 3.17 10.93
CA GLY A 68 0.94 3.75 9.60
C GLY A 68 2.28 4.11 8.96
N ILE A 69 2.34 4.03 7.65
CA ILE A 69 3.51 4.44 6.86
C ILE A 69 3.23 5.77 6.16
N HIS A 70 4.18 6.69 6.27
CA HIS A 70 4.09 8.02 5.65
C HIS A 70 5.50 8.62 5.50
N ASP A 71 5.66 9.70 4.72
CA ASP A 71 6.95 10.37 4.53
C ASP A 71 7.39 11.22 5.74
N THR A 72 6.61 11.25 6.80
CA THR A 72 6.91 11.99 8.05
C THR A 72 6.68 11.14 9.28
N LEU A 73 7.59 11.28 10.26
CA LEU A 73 7.45 10.66 11.58
C LEU A 73 6.58 11.56 12.47
N LYS A 74 5.34 11.15 12.73
CA LYS A 74 4.38 11.92 13.55
C LYS A 74 3.23 11.06 14.08
N LYS A 75 2.41 11.64 14.96
CA LYS A 75 1.05 11.16 15.24
C LYS A 75 0.06 11.84 14.31
N ALA A 76 -0.94 11.10 13.86
CA ALA A 76 -2.01 11.60 13.00
C ALA A 76 -3.36 10.98 13.39
N ASN A 77 -4.45 11.60 12.96
CA ASN A 77 -5.79 11.05 13.10
C ASN A 77 -6.11 10.22 11.85
N LEU A 78 -6.37 8.93 12.04
CA LEU A 78 -6.96 8.06 11.04
C LEU A 78 -8.48 8.17 11.16
N HIS A 79 -9.15 8.63 10.11
CA HIS A 79 -10.60 8.65 10.02
C HIS A 79 -11.11 7.24 9.72
N ILE A 80 -11.81 6.63 10.65
CA ILE A 80 -12.32 5.26 10.51
C ILE A 80 -13.66 5.28 9.78
N ALA A 81 -13.74 4.54 8.67
CA ALA A 81 -14.94 4.42 7.85
C ALA A 81 -15.89 3.31 8.35
N ASN A 82 -17.19 3.48 8.08
CA ASN A 82 -18.25 2.58 8.53
C ASN A 82 -18.37 1.27 7.73
N ASN A 83 -17.54 1.06 6.71
CA ASN A 83 -17.49 -0.13 5.88
C ASN A 83 -16.36 -1.07 6.34
N GLU A 84 -16.39 -1.47 7.61
CA GLU A 84 -15.38 -2.37 8.19
C GLU A 84 -13.93 -1.82 8.11
N GLY A 85 -13.83 -0.48 8.03
CA GLY A 85 -12.54 0.20 7.95
C GLY A 85 -11.89 0.23 6.58
N GLN A 86 -12.46 -0.38 5.55
CA GLN A 86 -11.87 -0.47 4.20
C GLN A 86 -11.54 0.89 3.59
N SER A 87 -12.41 1.89 3.80
CA SER A 87 -12.20 3.25 3.28
C SER A 87 -11.63 4.22 4.32
N SER A 88 -10.96 3.71 5.36
CA SER A 88 -10.34 4.56 6.38
C SER A 88 -9.12 5.27 5.82
N SER A 89 -8.96 6.57 6.14
CA SER A 89 -7.94 7.40 5.52
C SER A 89 -7.41 8.47 6.48
N LEU A 90 -6.22 8.97 6.21
CA LEU A 90 -5.70 10.20 6.82
C LEU A 90 -6.32 11.46 6.22
N LEU A 91 -6.99 11.33 5.08
CA LEU A 91 -7.54 12.44 4.30
C LEU A 91 -9.07 12.49 4.41
N ALA A 92 -9.62 13.68 4.29
CA ALA A 92 -11.06 13.86 4.20
C ALA A 92 -11.61 13.31 2.87
N LEU A 93 -12.86 12.82 2.88
CA LEU A 93 -13.55 12.35 1.69
C LEU A 93 -13.69 13.49 0.67
N GLY A 94 -13.26 13.25 -0.56
CA GLY A 94 -13.45 14.11 -1.73
C GLY A 94 -14.66 13.68 -2.57
N THR A 95 -14.43 13.38 -3.87
CA THR A 95 -15.47 12.89 -4.78
C THR A 95 -15.96 11.48 -4.44
N HIS A 96 -15.26 10.75 -3.57
CA HIS A 96 -15.69 9.45 -3.03
C HIS A 96 -17.13 9.48 -2.52
N LYS A 97 -17.57 10.58 -1.87
CA LYS A 97 -18.95 10.74 -1.39
C LYS A 97 -20.00 10.69 -2.52
N LYS A 98 -19.64 11.06 -3.74
CA LYS A 98 -20.53 11.02 -4.90
C LYS A 98 -20.77 9.59 -5.35
N TYR A 99 -19.75 8.74 -5.33
CA TYR A 99 -19.80 7.37 -5.84
C TYR A 99 -20.19 6.36 -4.77
N HIS A 100 -19.85 6.64 -3.50
CA HIS A 100 -20.12 5.80 -2.35
C HIS A 100 -20.79 6.60 -1.22
N PRO A 101 -22.03 7.11 -1.41
CA PRO A 101 -22.68 8.03 -0.46
C PRO A 101 -22.99 7.39 0.91
N GLN A 102 -23.02 6.06 0.97
CA GLN A 102 -23.20 5.30 2.21
C GLN A 102 -21.95 5.24 3.08
N VAL A 103 -20.76 5.49 2.50
CA VAL A 103 -19.48 5.48 3.24
C VAL A 103 -19.29 6.83 3.94
N ARG A 104 -19.05 6.76 5.24
CA ARG A 104 -18.79 7.93 6.08
C ARG A 104 -17.77 7.60 7.16
N TYR A 105 -17.05 8.59 7.61
CA TYR A 105 -16.20 8.47 8.78
C TYR A 105 -17.07 8.49 10.06
N VAL A 106 -16.85 7.53 10.95
CA VAL A 106 -17.64 7.34 12.17
C VAL A 106 -16.90 7.73 13.43
N ARG A 107 -15.57 7.79 13.37
CA ARG A 107 -14.69 8.22 14.45
C ARG A 107 -13.26 8.45 13.95
N ASP A 108 -12.45 9.06 14.80
CA ASP A 108 -11.01 9.21 14.60
C ASP A 108 -10.25 8.30 15.56
N GLN A 109 -9.14 7.76 15.08
CA GLN A 109 -8.17 7.01 15.88
C GLN A 109 -6.81 7.68 15.75
N VAL A 110 -6.18 8.02 16.87
CA VAL A 110 -4.80 8.53 16.86
C VAL A 110 -3.85 7.38 16.57
N ILE A 111 -3.07 7.49 15.49
CA ILE A 111 -2.10 6.50 15.06
C ILE A 111 -0.68 7.09 15.06
N ARG A 112 0.32 6.21 15.06
CA ARG A 112 1.72 6.57 14.80
C ARG A 112 2.01 6.38 13.33
N LEU A 113 2.73 7.33 12.76
CA LEU A 113 3.27 7.25 11.40
C LEU A 113 4.79 7.14 11.46
N THR A 114 5.36 6.32 10.61
CA THR A 114 6.81 6.20 10.40
C THR A 114 7.12 6.17 8.92
N ARG A 115 8.38 6.38 8.58
CA ARG A 115 8.90 6.17 7.24
C ARG A 115 9.31 4.70 7.07
N LEU A 116 9.24 4.18 5.85
CA LEU A 116 9.73 2.82 5.56
C LEU A 116 11.25 2.73 5.67
N ASP A 117 12.00 3.73 5.20
CA ASP A 117 13.47 3.73 5.33
C ASP A 117 13.90 3.70 6.80
N ASP A 118 13.29 4.53 7.67
CA ASP A 118 13.51 4.52 9.13
C ASP A 118 13.15 3.15 9.74
N PHE A 119 12.01 2.57 9.34
CA PHE A 119 11.59 1.26 9.82
C PHE A 119 12.64 0.17 9.53
N PHE A 120 13.16 0.13 8.32
CA PHE A 120 14.20 -0.84 7.94
C PHE A 120 15.50 -0.60 8.70
N GLU A 121 15.93 0.66 8.85
CA GLU A 121 17.13 1.02 9.61
C GLU A 121 17.02 0.58 11.08
N TYR A 122 15.94 0.95 11.78
CA TYR A 122 15.79 0.66 13.22
C TYR A 122 15.46 -0.80 13.52
N SER A 123 14.81 -1.51 12.60
CA SER A 123 14.47 -2.92 12.79
C SER A 123 15.62 -3.88 12.45
N GLY A 124 16.70 -3.39 11.82
CA GLY A 124 17.82 -4.20 11.36
C GLY A 124 17.48 -5.17 10.23
N ARG A 125 16.34 -4.98 9.56
CA ARG A 125 15.93 -5.78 8.40
C ARG A 125 16.58 -5.25 7.14
N ASP A 126 16.91 -6.15 6.20
CA ASP A 126 17.39 -5.73 4.88
C ASP A 126 16.22 -5.63 3.90
N ILE A 127 15.97 -4.43 3.37
CA ILE A 127 14.94 -4.20 2.35
C ILE A 127 15.20 -5.01 1.08
N SER A 128 16.45 -5.42 0.79
CA SER A 128 16.77 -6.24 -0.39
C SER A 128 16.16 -7.65 -0.34
N ASP A 129 15.67 -8.07 0.82
CA ASP A 129 14.89 -9.29 0.99
C ASP A 129 13.50 -9.21 0.37
N TYR A 130 13.05 -8.00 0.04
CA TYR A 130 11.74 -7.69 -0.50
C TYR A 130 11.90 -7.07 -1.90
N ASN A 131 11.10 -7.51 -2.84
CA ASN A 131 11.14 -6.94 -4.19
C ASN A 131 9.77 -6.47 -4.71
N PHE A 132 8.75 -6.59 -3.88
CA PHE A 132 7.39 -6.17 -4.18
C PHE A 132 6.85 -5.28 -3.07
N LEU A 133 6.29 -4.14 -3.43
CA LEU A 133 5.58 -3.24 -2.53
C LEU A 133 4.13 -3.16 -2.97
N ASN A 134 3.21 -3.41 -2.05
CA ASN A 134 1.78 -3.15 -2.19
C ASN A 134 1.40 -1.95 -1.33
N VAL A 135 0.73 -0.96 -1.92
CA VAL A 135 0.31 0.28 -1.24
C VAL A 135 -1.17 0.52 -1.53
N ASP A 136 -1.97 0.44 -0.47
CA ASP A 136 -3.40 0.74 -0.48
C ASP A 136 -3.75 1.45 0.84
N VAL A 137 -3.60 2.77 0.87
CA VAL A 137 -3.72 3.61 2.08
C VAL A 137 -4.73 4.73 1.94
N GLU A 138 -5.58 4.60 0.91
CA GLU A 138 -6.74 5.44 0.72
C GLU A 138 -6.40 6.93 0.56
N GLY A 139 -5.39 7.21 -0.31
CA GLY A 139 -5.08 8.55 -0.80
C GLY A 139 -3.69 9.10 -0.44
N THR A 140 -2.92 8.42 0.43
CA THR A 140 -1.55 8.85 0.78
C THR A 140 -0.45 7.96 0.20
N GLU A 141 -0.72 7.30 -0.93
CA GLU A 141 0.19 6.36 -1.60
C GLU A 141 1.52 7.01 -1.96
N LEU A 142 1.48 8.23 -2.48
CA LEU A 142 2.71 8.98 -2.83
C LEU A 142 3.58 9.27 -1.59
N ASN A 143 2.97 9.50 -0.42
CA ASN A 143 3.73 9.69 0.82
C ASN A 143 4.40 8.38 1.26
N VAL A 144 3.71 7.24 1.12
CA VAL A 144 4.31 5.92 1.36
C VAL A 144 5.51 5.70 0.44
N LEU A 145 5.37 5.97 -0.86
CA LEU A 145 6.46 5.85 -1.82
C LEU A 145 7.66 6.73 -1.46
N LYS A 146 7.42 7.99 -1.10
CA LYS A 146 8.45 8.94 -0.65
C LYS A 146 9.15 8.49 0.64
N SER A 147 8.48 7.73 1.49
CA SER A 147 9.03 7.22 2.74
C SER A 147 10.15 6.20 2.57
N LEU A 148 10.32 5.66 1.37
CA LEU A 148 11.43 4.74 1.04
C LEU A 148 12.74 5.46 0.72
N GLY A 149 12.69 6.74 0.36
CA GLY A 149 13.87 7.44 -0.14
C GLY A 149 14.54 6.66 -1.28
N ASP A 150 15.87 6.55 -1.26
CA ASP A 150 16.62 5.77 -2.27
C ASP A 150 16.44 4.25 -2.15
N SER A 151 15.93 3.76 -1.02
CA SER A 151 15.66 2.33 -0.80
C SER A 151 14.62 1.78 -1.77
N ILE A 152 13.76 2.62 -2.36
CA ILE A 152 12.82 2.26 -3.43
C ILE A 152 13.52 1.58 -4.62
N ARG A 153 14.83 1.90 -4.85
CA ARG A 153 15.66 1.29 -5.89
C ARG A 153 15.94 -0.20 -5.67
N LYS A 154 15.65 -0.74 -4.50
CA LYS A 154 15.79 -2.16 -4.18
C LYS A 154 14.60 -3.00 -4.67
N LEU A 155 13.46 -2.36 -4.93
CA LEU A 155 12.24 -3.02 -5.39
C LEU A 155 12.30 -3.30 -6.89
N ASP A 156 11.60 -4.37 -7.32
CA ASP A 156 11.36 -4.69 -8.72
C ASP A 156 9.94 -4.28 -9.15
N TYR A 157 8.98 -4.34 -8.22
CA TYR A 157 7.56 -4.09 -8.48
C TYR A 157 6.93 -3.21 -7.40
N ILE A 158 6.04 -2.34 -7.83
CA ILE A 158 5.18 -1.55 -6.96
C ILE A 158 3.74 -1.71 -7.48
N TYR A 159 2.86 -2.24 -6.64
CA TYR A 159 1.44 -2.31 -6.86
C TYR A 159 0.77 -1.27 -5.96
N SER A 160 -0.03 -0.39 -6.52
CA SER A 160 -0.59 0.73 -5.76
C SER A 160 -2.02 1.01 -6.17
N GLU A 161 -2.87 1.34 -5.18
CA GLU A 161 -4.08 2.08 -5.47
C GLU A 161 -3.69 3.41 -6.12
N VAL A 162 -4.50 3.86 -7.07
CA VAL A 162 -4.29 5.10 -7.83
C VAL A 162 -5.63 5.77 -8.12
N CYS A 163 -5.62 7.10 -8.25
CA CYS A 163 -6.80 7.90 -8.53
C CYS A 163 -6.56 8.82 -9.72
N ASP A 164 -7.55 9.02 -10.58
CA ASP A 164 -7.53 10.03 -11.66
C ASP A 164 -8.40 11.26 -11.35
N GLU A 165 -9.11 11.25 -10.20
CA GLU A 165 -9.78 12.38 -9.55
C GLU A 165 -9.41 12.45 -8.06
N TYR A 166 -9.70 13.58 -7.41
CA TYR A 166 -9.50 13.71 -5.96
C TYR A 166 -10.60 12.98 -5.18
N VAL A 167 -10.56 11.63 -5.20
CA VAL A 167 -11.50 10.78 -4.43
C VAL A 167 -11.38 11.00 -2.93
N ARG A 168 -10.18 11.31 -2.45
CA ARG A 168 -9.89 11.93 -1.15
C ARG A 168 -9.40 13.36 -1.41
N LYS A 169 -9.66 14.28 -0.50
CA LYS A 169 -9.11 15.63 -0.63
C LYS A 169 -7.60 15.58 -0.58
N GLU A 170 -6.95 16.21 -1.56
CA GLU A 170 -5.49 16.29 -1.64
C GLU A 170 -4.76 14.94 -1.83
N CYS A 171 -5.47 13.87 -2.23
CA CYS A 171 -4.80 12.63 -2.61
C CYS A 171 -3.93 12.86 -3.85
N ALA A 172 -2.84 12.11 -3.97
CA ALA A 172 -2.03 12.16 -5.18
C ALA A 172 -2.78 11.55 -6.37
N LEU A 173 -2.72 12.22 -7.51
CA LEU A 173 -3.24 11.67 -8.75
C LEU A 173 -2.25 10.67 -9.36
N ILE A 174 -2.76 9.74 -10.17
CA ILE A 174 -1.96 8.74 -10.87
C ILE A 174 -0.79 9.35 -11.66
N SER A 175 -0.99 10.53 -12.25
CA SER A 175 0.07 11.25 -12.98
C SER A 175 1.22 11.72 -12.06
N GLU A 176 0.94 12.04 -10.80
CA GLU A 176 1.95 12.45 -9.83
C GLU A 176 2.75 11.24 -9.35
N ILE A 177 2.07 10.09 -9.16
CA ILE A 177 2.73 8.80 -8.84
C ILE A 177 3.62 8.36 -10.01
N ASP A 178 3.11 8.43 -11.26
CA ASP A 178 3.89 8.15 -12.47
C ASP A 178 5.15 9.02 -12.56
N ALA A 179 5.01 10.33 -12.35
CA ALA A 179 6.12 11.27 -12.40
C ALA A 179 7.19 10.97 -11.31
N TYR A 180 6.74 10.67 -10.10
CA TYR A 180 7.64 10.31 -9.00
C TYR A 180 8.40 9.01 -9.29
N LEU A 181 7.69 7.95 -9.65
CA LEU A 181 8.27 6.62 -9.88
C LEU A 181 9.19 6.58 -11.10
N ASN A 182 8.92 7.41 -12.10
CA ASN A 182 9.78 7.53 -13.28
C ASN A 182 11.21 7.99 -12.92
N ASN A 183 11.42 8.77 -11.84
CA ASN A 183 12.75 9.18 -11.37
C ASN A 183 13.59 7.97 -10.85
N PHE A 184 12.94 6.85 -10.59
CA PHE A 184 13.55 5.62 -10.10
C PHE A 184 13.53 4.49 -11.14
N ASN A 185 13.23 4.83 -12.41
CA ASN A 185 13.11 3.89 -13.54
C ASN A 185 11.95 2.88 -13.41
N PHE A 186 10.90 3.21 -12.67
CA PHE A 186 9.67 2.43 -12.70
C PHE A 186 8.75 2.93 -13.82
N LYS A 187 8.15 1.98 -14.56
CA LYS A 187 7.13 2.25 -15.56
C LYS A 187 5.83 1.54 -15.19
N ARG A 188 4.73 2.23 -15.35
CA ARG A 188 3.41 1.64 -15.18
C ARG A 188 3.14 0.67 -16.32
N VAL A 189 2.94 -0.60 -16.01
CA VAL A 189 2.77 -1.68 -17.00
C VAL A 189 1.31 -2.07 -17.20
N VAL A 190 0.47 -1.85 -16.21
CA VAL A 190 -0.97 -2.08 -16.30
C VAL A 190 -1.72 -1.25 -15.27
N THR A 191 -2.95 -0.88 -15.61
CA THR A 191 -3.88 -0.15 -14.72
C THR A 191 -5.28 -0.70 -14.92
N LYS A 192 -6.03 -0.83 -13.83
CA LYS A 192 -7.44 -1.20 -13.84
C LYS A 192 -8.23 -0.19 -13.02
N MET A 193 -8.82 0.79 -13.70
CA MET A 193 -9.65 1.83 -13.07
C MET A 193 -11.10 1.38 -12.90
N THR A 194 -11.73 1.85 -11.85
CA THR A 194 -13.18 1.76 -11.63
C THR A 194 -13.90 2.97 -12.22
N LYS A 195 -15.23 2.93 -12.30
CA LYS A 195 -16.06 4.08 -12.67
C LYS A 195 -16.10 5.17 -11.58
N ALA A 196 -15.56 4.86 -10.41
CA ALA A 196 -15.49 5.79 -9.27
C ALA A 196 -14.14 6.53 -9.18
N HIS A 197 -13.35 6.51 -10.26
CA HIS A 197 -12.09 7.24 -10.44
C HIS A 197 -10.96 6.81 -9.47
N TRP A 198 -11.03 5.58 -8.97
CA TRP A 198 -9.92 4.91 -8.29
C TRP A 198 -9.69 3.53 -8.93
N GLY A 199 -8.56 2.95 -8.71
CA GLY A 199 -8.21 1.65 -9.25
C GLY A 199 -6.82 1.22 -8.85
N ASP A 200 -6.33 0.15 -9.48
CA ASP A 200 -5.04 -0.43 -9.18
C ASP A 200 -4.07 -0.23 -10.35
N ALA A 201 -2.83 0.05 -10.05
CA ALA A 201 -1.75 0.12 -11.03
C ALA A 201 -0.55 -0.72 -10.60
N LEU A 202 0.05 -1.43 -11.55
CA LEU A 202 1.34 -2.10 -11.34
C LEU A 202 2.43 -1.32 -12.06
N TYR A 203 3.47 -1.01 -11.32
CA TYR A 203 4.71 -0.44 -11.82
C TYR A 203 5.81 -1.49 -11.76
N ARG A 204 6.59 -1.57 -12.81
CA ARG A 204 7.74 -2.47 -12.92
C ARG A 204 8.99 -1.64 -13.15
N LYS A 205 10.07 -2.02 -12.47
CA LYS A 205 11.37 -1.40 -12.66
C LYS A 205 11.98 -1.86 -13.98
N GLU A 206 12.30 -0.90 -14.83
CA GLU A 206 13.05 -1.18 -16.05
C GLU A 206 14.52 -1.47 -15.72
N GLY A 207 15.09 -2.49 -16.35
CA GLY A 207 16.52 -2.73 -16.30
C GLY A 207 17.29 -1.52 -16.85
N LYS A 208 18.50 -1.28 -16.38
CA LYS A 208 19.41 -0.38 -17.09
C LYS A 208 19.62 -0.98 -18.49
N LEU A 209 19.27 -0.22 -19.52
CA LEU A 209 19.72 -0.48 -20.88
C LEU A 209 21.25 -0.51 -20.93
#